data_b71e7271c8ef17e3ffbb6473f62b3f84
#
_entry.id   b71e7271c8ef17e3ffbb6473f62b3f84
#
_cell.length_a   1.000
_cell.length_b   1.000
_cell.length_c   1.000
_cell.angle_alpha   90.00
_cell.angle_beta   90.00
_cell.angle_gamma   90.00
#
_symmetry.space_group_name_H-M   'P 1'
#
loop_
_entity.id
_entity.type
_entity.pdbx_description
1 polymer ?
#
loop_
_entity_poly.entity_id
_entity_poly.type
_entity_poly.pdbx_seq_one_letter_code
_entity_poly.pdbx_strand_id
1 'polypeptide(L)'
;AMIDAVRRKEASGMVERFSHHSFLTLRLCGNICCGCVIRDEYSQETVELPGDAVIVATGGMHGLFGNTTGSLSNTGEVTAELFRLGVPLANGEMIQYHPTTVKCGGKRMLISEAARGEGGRLFAMKDGKQWYFMEEKYPELGNLMPRDITAREIWKVSHESEVFLDMTEISEEIISNKLSGLADDCMTYLHKDIRKEPVSVLPGIHYFMGGILVDEQHRTPIQNLCAAGELSLIHI
;
A
#
# COMPACT_ATOMS: atom_id res chain seq x y z
N ALA A 1 13.37 -5.15 -13.99
CA ALA A 1 13.20 -6.57 -14.35
C ALA A 1 11.77 -6.88 -14.87
N MET A 2 10.68 -6.75 -14.06
CA MET A 2 9.31 -7.07 -14.53
C MET A 2 8.82 -6.13 -15.64
N ILE A 3 8.99 -4.82 -15.47
CA ILE A 3 8.63 -3.83 -16.49
C ILE A 3 9.33 -4.14 -17.85
N ASP A 4 10.61 -4.49 -17.82
CA ASP A 4 11.35 -4.80 -19.03
C ASP A 4 10.86 -6.10 -19.71
N ALA A 5 10.39 -7.07 -18.90
CA ALA A 5 9.76 -8.28 -19.42
C ALA A 5 8.45 -7.97 -20.16
N VAL A 6 7.61 -7.12 -19.57
CA VAL A 6 6.36 -6.66 -20.20
C VAL A 6 6.66 -5.91 -21.50
N ARG A 7 7.58 -4.93 -21.47
CA ARG A 7 7.97 -4.16 -22.66
C ARG A 7 8.48 -5.05 -23.81
N ARG A 8 9.24 -6.11 -23.51
CA ARG A 8 9.65 -7.09 -24.54
C ARG A 8 8.46 -7.83 -25.15
N LYS A 9 7.44 -8.13 -24.34
CA LYS A 9 6.21 -8.79 -24.84
C LYS A 9 5.34 -7.84 -25.66
N GLU A 10 5.26 -6.57 -25.26
CA GLU A 10 4.63 -5.51 -26.07
C GLU A 10 5.33 -5.41 -27.45
N ALA A 11 6.66 -5.32 -27.47
CA ALA A 11 7.44 -5.23 -28.71
C ALA A 11 7.29 -6.45 -29.61
N SER A 12 6.96 -7.62 -29.07
CA SER A 12 6.69 -8.85 -29.85
C SER A 12 5.23 -9.02 -30.27
N GLY A 13 4.34 -8.04 -29.92
CA GLY A 13 2.93 -8.11 -30.23
C GLY A 13 2.12 -9.11 -29.38
N MET A 14 2.72 -9.66 -28.32
CA MET A 14 2.05 -10.60 -27.40
C MET A 14 1.27 -9.87 -26.29
N VAL A 15 1.50 -8.57 -26.09
CA VAL A 15 0.84 -7.71 -25.12
C VAL A 15 0.42 -6.45 -25.82
N GLU A 16 -0.84 -6.09 -25.69
CA GLU A 16 -1.38 -4.79 -26.06
C GLU A 16 -1.71 -4.00 -24.77
N ARG A 17 -1.32 -2.73 -24.73
CA ARG A 17 -1.51 -1.88 -23.59
C ARG A 17 -2.47 -0.72 -23.88
N PHE A 18 -3.53 -0.65 -23.08
CA PHE A 18 -4.51 0.44 -23.12
C PHE A 18 -4.18 1.45 -22.01
N SER A 19 -3.24 2.38 -22.30
CA SER A 19 -2.91 3.46 -21.39
C SER A 19 -4.03 4.50 -21.37
N HIS A 20 -4.23 5.16 -20.22
CA HIS A 20 -5.29 6.18 -20.05
C HIS A 20 -6.71 5.66 -20.31
N HIS A 21 -6.94 4.40 -19.98
CA HIS A 21 -8.26 3.81 -20.02
C HIS A 21 -8.69 3.40 -18.62
N SER A 22 -9.94 3.68 -18.28
CA SER A 22 -10.58 3.22 -17.06
C SER A 22 -11.39 1.97 -17.33
N PHE A 23 -11.33 1.01 -16.40
CA PHE A 23 -12.23 -0.13 -16.38
C PHE A 23 -13.63 0.36 -16.02
N LEU A 24 -14.65 -0.06 -16.78
CA LEU A 24 -16.04 0.25 -16.49
C LEU A 24 -16.78 -0.94 -15.90
N THR A 25 -16.77 -2.08 -16.57
CA THR A 25 -17.52 -3.27 -16.15
C THR A 25 -16.98 -4.53 -16.83
N LEU A 26 -17.47 -5.69 -16.40
CA LEU A 26 -17.24 -6.97 -17.07
C LEU A 26 -18.28 -7.22 -18.16
N ARG A 27 -17.88 -7.97 -19.17
CA ARG A 27 -18.82 -8.61 -20.11
C ARG A 27 -19.15 -10.00 -19.57
N LEU A 28 -20.41 -10.20 -19.19
CA LEU A 28 -20.89 -11.47 -18.63
C LEU A 28 -21.87 -12.15 -19.55
N CYS A 29 -21.69 -13.44 -19.76
CA CYS A 29 -22.59 -14.36 -20.46
C CYS A 29 -23.14 -15.36 -19.42
N GLY A 30 -24.22 -14.99 -18.73
CA GLY A 30 -24.64 -15.69 -17.52
C GLY A 30 -23.60 -15.56 -16.40
N ASN A 31 -23.10 -16.66 -15.86
CA ASN A 31 -22.04 -16.66 -14.84
C ASN A 31 -20.62 -16.84 -15.44
N ILE A 32 -20.42 -16.50 -16.70
CA ILE A 32 -19.12 -16.63 -17.38
C ILE A 32 -18.64 -15.24 -17.78
N CYS A 33 -17.42 -14.88 -17.39
CA CYS A 33 -16.76 -13.68 -17.86
C CYS A 33 -16.22 -13.88 -19.27
N CYS A 34 -16.65 -13.01 -20.22
CA CYS A 34 -16.33 -13.04 -21.64
C CYS A 34 -15.47 -11.83 -22.05
N GLY A 35 -14.92 -11.09 -21.10
CA GLY A 35 -14.14 -9.89 -21.34
C GLY A 35 -14.52 -8.72 -20.45
N CYS A 36 -14.10 -7.52 -20.83
CA CYS A 36 -14.39 -6.30 -20.08
C CYS A 36 -14.74 -5.14 -21.02
N VAL A 37 -15.24 -4.07 -20.43
CA VAL A 37 -15.47 -2.79 -21.07
C VAL A 37 -14.58 -1.75 -20.41
N ILE A 38 -13.85 -1.01 -21.22
CA ILE A 38 -12.99 0.08 -20.80
C ILE A 38 -13.42 1.40 -21.46
N ARG A 39 -12.99 2.51 -20.90
CA ARG A 39 -13.26 3.85 -21.47
C ARG A 39 -11.94 4.61 -21.61
N ASP A 40 -11.71 5.17 -22.77
CA ASP A 40 -10.63 6.12 -23.01
C ASP A 40 -10.90 7.42 -22.25
N GLU A 41 -9.95 7.85 -21.43
CA GLU A 41 -10.12 9.04 -20.57
C GLU A 41 -10.07 10.37 -21.35
N TYR A 42 -9.54 10.36 -22.56
CA TYR A 42 -9.49 11.56 -23.41
C TYR A 42 -10.71 11.68 -24.35
N SER A 43 -10.99 10.62 -25.11
CA SER A 43 -12.11 10.64 -26.07
C SER A 43 -13.46 10.36 -25.42
N GLN A 44 -13.46 9.76 -24.21
CA GLN A 44 -14.65 9.24 -23.51
C GLN A 44 -15.36 8.09 -24.27
N GLU A 45 -14.74 7.57 -25.31
CA GLU A 45 -15.27 6.43 -26.04
C GLU A 45 -15.09 5.14 -25.24
N THR A 46 -16.07 4.25 -25.34
CA THR A 46 -16.03 2.94 -24.70
C THR A 46 -15.57 1.88 -25.69
N VAL A 47 -14.71 1.00 -25.23
CA VAL A 47 -14.18 -0.13 -25.99
C VAL A 47 -14.53 -1.43 -25.28
N GLU A 48 -15.17 -2.34 -26.00
CA GLU A 48 -15.38 -3.71 -25.53
C GLU A 48 -14.20 -4.59 -25.88
N LEU A 49 -13.60 -5.20 -24.90
CA LEU A 49 -12.47 -6.13 -25.04
C LEU A 49 -12.97 -7.55 -24.77
N PRO A 50 -13.21 -8.35 -25.82
CA PRO A 50 -13.52 -9.77 -25.64
C PRO A 50 -12.27 -10.50 -25.14
N GLY A 51 -12.47 -11.53 -24.30
CA GLY A 51 -11.39 -12.32 -23.75
C GLY A 51 -11.87 -13.64 -23.19
N ASP A 52 -11.01 -14.65 -23.21
CA ASP A 52 -11.28 -15.98 -22.67
C ASP A 52 -11.21 -15.98 -21.13
N ALA A 53 -10.49 -15.04 -20.55
CA ALA A 53 -10.42 -14.81 -19.10
C ALA A 53 -10.09 -13.35 -18.80
N VAL A 54 -10.49 -12.88 -17.62
CA VAL A 54 -10.11 -11.58 -17.07
C VAL A 54 -9.40 -11.77 -15.74
N ILE A 55 -8.26 -11.12 -15.57
CA ILE A 55 -7.55 -11.04 -14.30
C ILE A 55 -7.59 -9.59 -13.83
N VAL A 56 -8.21 -9.37 -12.67
CA VAL A 56 -8.28 -8.04 -12.06
C VAL A 56 -7.16 -7.91 -11.02
N ALA A 57 -6.33 -6.88 -11.15
CA ALA A 57 -5.18 -6.64 -10.29
C ALA A 57 -4.98 -5.13 -10.04
N THR A 58 -6.06 -4.43 -9.70
CA THR A 58 -6.10 -2.96 -9.59
C THR A 58 -5.63 -2.40 -8.25
N GLY A 59 -5.15 -3.25 -7.35
CA GLY A 59 -4.67 -2.85 -6.04
C GLY A 59 -5.78 -2.58 -5.03
N GLY A 60 -5.40 -2.06 -3.86
CA GLY A 60 -6.32 -1.76 -2.77
C GLY A 60 -7.11 -0.47 -2.96
N MET A 61 -7.91 -0.10 -1.95
CA MET A 61 -8.83 1.04 -1.98
C MET A 61 -8.23 2.29 -1.31
N HIS A 62 -6.98 2.59 -1.59
CA HIS A 62 -6.21 3.64 -0.89
C HIS A 62 -6.81 5.04 -1.00
N GLY A 63 -7.32 5.40 -2.17
CA GLY A 63 -7.92 6.70 -2.45
C GLY A 63 -9.20 6.99 -1.66
N LEU A 64 -9.82 5.95 -1.08
CA LEU A 64 -11.05 6.07 -0.31
C LEU A 64 -10.82 6.75 1.06
N PHE A 65 -9.63 6.64 1.63
CA PHE A 65 -9.34 6.99 3.03
C PHE A 65 -8.37 8.16 3.23
N GLY A 66 -7.72 8.67 2.23
CA GLY A 66 -6.85 9.85 2.31
C GLY A 66 -5.49 9.66 3.00
N ASN A 67 -5.42 9.25 4.27
CA ASN A 67 -4.16 9.08 5.02
C ASN A 67 -3.45 7.75 4.68
N THR A 68 -3.01 7.60 3.44
CA THR A 68 -2.47 6.36 2.90
C THR A 68 -1.08 6.51 2.31
N THR A 69 -0.30 5.44 2.30
CA THR A 69 0.98 5.33 1.59
C THR A 69 0.80 4.87 0.14
N GLY A 70 -0.37 4.32 -0.20
CA GLY A 70 -0.68 3.84 -1.54
C GLY A 70 -1.08 4.93 -2.54
N SER A 71 -1.50 4.53 -3.72
CA SER A 71 -1.95 5.46 -4.76
C SER A 71 -3.34 6.01 -4.46
N LEU A 72 -3.50 7.32 -4.52
CA LEU A 72 -4.81 7.97 -4.40
C LEU A 72 -5.72 7.72 -5.61
N SER A 73 -5.16 7.24 -6.72
CA SER A 73 -5.93 6.82 -7.90
C SER A 73 -6.64 5.48 -7.72
N ASN A 74 -6.29 4.73 -6.67
CA ASN A 74 -6.95 3.47 -6.34
C ASN A 74 -8.19 3.76 -5.47
N THR A 75 -9.27 4.19 -6.11
CA THR A 75 -10.50 4.68 -5.46
C THR A 75 -11.45 3.57 -5.00
N GLY A 76 -11.16 2.30 -5.37
CA GLY A 76 -12.04 1.16 -5.08
C GLY A 76 -13.21 1.00 -6.07
N GLU A 77 -13.26 1.78 -7.14
CA GLU A 77 -14.33 1.71 -8.15
C GLU A 77 -14.45 0.32 -8.77
N VAL A 78 -13.30 -0.31 -9.10
CA VAL A 78 -13.30 -1.67 -9.66
C VAL A 78 -13.83 -2.68 -8.65
N THR A 79 -13.39 -2.59 -7.39
CA THR A 79 -13.90 -3.46 -6.30
C THR A 79 -15.42 -3.30 -6.14
N ALA A 80 -15.92 -2.07 -6.16
CA ALA A 80 -17.34 -1.78 -6.04
C ALA A 80 -18.13 -2.33 -7.24
N GLU A 81 -17.60 -2.22 -8.46
CA GLU A 81 -18.22 -2.78 -9.65
C GLU A 81 -18.29 -4.30 -9.59
N LEU A 82 -17.20 -4.97 -9.22
CA LEU A 82 -17.20 -6.42 -9.06
C LEU A 82 -18.20 -6.88 -8.00
N PHE A 83 -18.31 -6.15 -6.89
CA PHE A 83 -19.31 -6.43 -5.86
C PHE A 83 -20.76 -6.29 -6.39
N ARG A 84 -21.05 -5.26 -7.18
CA ARG A 84 -22.36 -5.08 -7.83
C ARG A 84 -22.69 -6.22 -8.80
N LEU A 85 -21.68 -6.79 -9.45
CA LEU A 85 -21.82 -7.95 -10.34
C LEU A 85 -21.93 -9.29 -9.60
N GLY A 86 -21.95 -9.27 -8.26
CA GLY A 86 -22.16 -10.45 -7.42
C GLY A 86 -20.88 -11.15 -6.99
N VAL A 87 -19.70 -10.55 -7.18
CA VAL A 87 -18.45 -11.09 -6.66
C VAL A 87 -18.35 -10.76 -5.17
N PRO A 88 -18.25 -11.75 -4.28
CA PRO A 88 -18.19 -11.51 -2.84
C PRO A 88 -16.88 -10.87 -2.40
N LEU A 89 -16.97 -10.06 -1.35
CA LEU A 89 -15.84 -9.50 -0.63
C LEU A 89 -15.66 -10.20 0.72
N ALA A 90 -14.45 -10.28 1.21
CA ALA A 90 -14.16 -10.81 2.55
C ALA A 90 -13.18 -9.88 3.28
N ASN A 91 -13.34 -9.84 4.61
CA ASN A 91 -12.46 -9.14 5.55
C ASN A 91 -12.22 -7.65 5.19
N GLY A 92 -13.24 -6.95 4.69
CA GLY A 92 -13.13 -5.55 4.26
C GLY A 92 -12.70 -4.59 5.38
N GLU A 93 -12.89 -4.98 6.64
CA GLU A 93 -12.42 -4.26 7.84
C GLU A 93 -10.93 -4.45 8.13
N MET A 94 -10.27 -5.42 7.50
CA MET A 94 -8.86 -5.74 7.73
C MET A 94 -7.95 -4.80 6.95
N ILE A 95 -7.79 -3.59 7.46
CA ILE A 95 -6.91 -2.56 6.92
C ILE A 95 -5.66 -2.46 7.78
N GLN A 96 -4.49 -2.69 7.20
CA GLN A 96 -3.21 -2.60 7.90
C GLN A 96 -2.75 -1.14 7.96
N TYR A 97 -2.46 -0.66 9.18
CA TYR A 97 -1.76 0.59 9.40
C TYR A 97 -0.25 0.32 9.53
N HIS A 98 0.55 1.01 8.69
CA HIS A 98 2.00 1.03 8.92
C HIS A 98 2.30 2.03 10.05
N PRO A 99 3.11 1.64 11.06
CA PRO A 99 3.36 2.49 12.23
C PRO A 99 4.11 3.78 11.87
N THR A 100 5.07 3.71 10.96
CA THR A 100 5.97 4.82 10.64
C THR A 100 5.70 5.35 9.24
N THR A 101 4.86 6.36 9.15
CA THR A 101 4.62 7.14 7.94
C THR A 101 4.75 8.62 8.21
N VAL A 102 5.11 9.41 7.22
CA VAL A 102 5.23 10.86 7.30
C VAL A 102 4.27 11.54 6.33
N LYS A 103 3.81 12.73 6.66
CA LYS A 103 2.97 13.53 5.77
C LYS A 103 3.85 14.07 4.63
N CYS A 104 3.44 13.79 3.41
CA CYS A 104 4.13 14.25 2.21
C CYS A 104 3.09 14.68 1.16
N GLY A 105 2.91 15.97 0.97
CA GLY A 105 1.86 16.50 0.11
C GLY A 105 0.46 16.04 0.54
N GLY A 106 -0.33 15.53 -0.40
CA GLY A 106 -1.71 15.02 -0.17
C GLY A 106 -1.81 13.59 0.34
N LYS A 107 -0.69 12.89 0.55
CA LYS A 107 -0.63 11.49 1.00
C LYS A 107 0.43 11.28 2.08
N ARG A 108 0.69 10.03 2.44
CA ARG A 108 1.76 9.65 3.34
C ARG A 108 2.91 8.98 2.58
N MET A 109 4.14 9.29 2.98
CA MET A 109 5.34 8.57 2.60
C MET A 109 5.66 7.49 3.64
N LEU A 110 6.02 6.31 3.19
CA LEU A 110 6.39 5.19 4.06
C LEU A 110 7.83 5.37 4.56
N ILE A 111 8.01 5.28 5.87
CA ILE A 111 9.32 5.01 6.46
C ILE A 111 9.41 3.50 6.67
N SER A 112 10.25 2.85 5.88
CA SER A 112 10.40 1.39 5.86
C SER A 112 10.62 0.82 7.27
N GLU A 113 10.09 -0.37 7.51
CA GLU A 113 10.33 -1.13 8.74
C GLU A 113 11.82 -1.43 8.95
N ALA A 114 12.60 -1.50 7.86
CA ALA A 114 14.06 -1.65 7.94
C ALA A 114 14.71 -0.56 8.80
N ALA A 115 14.20 0.66 8.81
CA ALA A 115 14.72 1.73 9.66
C ALA A 115 14.71 1.35 11.15
N ARG A 116 13.60 0.73 11.63
CA ARG A 116 13.51 0.23 13.02
C ARG A 116 14.35 -1.03 13.23
N GLY A 117 14.40 -1.91 12.22
CA GLY A 117 15.21 -3.13 12.24
C GLY A 117 16.72 -2.86 12.30
N GLU A 118 17.19 -1.76 11.72
CA GLU A 118 18.59 -1.36 11.73
C GLU A 118 18.95 -0.42 12.90
N GLY A 119 18.06 -0.23 13.88
CA GLY A 119 18.35 0.49 15.11
C GLY A 119 17.60 1.82 15.29
N GLY A 120 16.68 2.17 14.40
CA GLY A 120 15.84 3.35 14.56
C GLY A 120 14.92 3.24 15.78
N ARG A 121 14.84 4.30 16.59
CA ARG A 121 14.16 4.32 17.88
C ARG A 121 12.99 5.28 17.90
N LEU A 122 11.83 4.82 18.35
CA LEU A 122 10.63 5.62 18.52
C LEU A 122 10.66 6.34 19.87
N PHE A 123 10.47 7.66 19.87
CA PHE A 123 10.35 8.44 21.09
C PHE A 123 9.30 9.56 20.98
N ALA A 124 8.86 10.04 22.10
CA ALA A 124 8.09 11.27 22.25
C ALA A 124 8.74 12.14 23.34
N MET A 125 8.35 13.42 23.42
CA MET A 125 8.81 14.27 24.52
C MET A 125 7.85 14.15 25.71
N LYS A 126 8.41 13.87 26.90
CA LYS A 126 7.68 13.83 28.16
C LYS A 126 8.50 14.56 29.23
N ASP A 127 7.90 15.54 29.87
CA ASP A 127 8.55 16.37 30.91
C ASP A 127 9.91 16.97 30.45
N GLY A 128 9.96 17.39 29.17
CA GLY A 128 11.16 17.97 28.55
C GLY A 128 12.29 16.99 28.23
N LYS A 129 12.03 15.66 28.32
CA LYS A 129 13.01 14.61 28.01
C LYS A 129 12.47 13.67 26.95
N GLN A 130 13.38 13.02 26.19
CA GLN A 130 13.02 11.95 25.29
C GLN A 130 12.51 10.74 26.09
N TRP A 131 11.32 10.29 25.72
CA TRP A 131 10.66 9.13 26.30
C TRP A 131 10.53 8.03 25.24
N TYR A 132 11.29 6.96 25.40
CA TYR A 132 11.31 5.80 24.52
C TYR A 132 10.19 4.83 24.91
N PHE A 133 8.95 5.22 24.67
CA PHE A 133 7.74 4.56 25.17
C PHE A 133 7.60 3.10 24.72
N MET A 134 8.10 2.73 23.54
CA MET A 134 8.05 1.34 23.07
C MET A 134 9.01 0.44 23.87
N GLU A 135 10.21 0.92 24.17
CA GLU A 135 11.21 0.17 24.93
C GLU A 135 10.80 0.04 26.42
N GLU A 136 10.20 1.07 26.98
CA GLU A 136 9.69 1.03 28.34
C GLU A 136 8.54 0.04 28.49
N LYS A 137 7.60 0.04 27.55
CA LYS A 137 6.39 -0.79 27.61
C LYS A 137 6.61 -2.24 27.15
N TYR A 138 7.53 -2.45 26.21
CA TYR A 138 7.84 -3.74 25.61
C TYR A 138 9.36 -4.02 25.64
N PRO A 139 9.93 -4.34 26.81
CA PRO A 139 11.40 -4.41 26.99
C PRO A 139 12.10 -5.44 26.10
N GLU A 140 11.40 -6.51 25.68
CA GLU A 140 12.00 -7.58 24.88
C GLU A 140 12.10 -7.21 23.39
N LEU A 141 11.06 -6.63 22.81
CA LEU A 141 10.99 -6.35 21.37
C LEU A 141 11.05 -4.85 21.06
N GLY A 142 10.68 -3.98 22.00
CA GLY A 142 10.73 -2.53 21.83
C GLY A 142 10.12 -2.05 20.51
N ASN A 143 10.93 -1.41 19.71
CA ASN A 143 10.56 -0.87 18.41
C ASN A 143 10.25 -1.94 17.34
N LEU A 144 10.54 -3.21 17.62
CA LEU A 144 10.30 -4.35 16.71
C LEU A 144 9.00 -5.10 17.02
N MET A 145 8.15 -4.56 17.90
CA MET A 145 6.81 -5.10 18.10
C MET A 145 6.03 -5.14 16.77
N PRO A 146 5.06 -6.07 16.60
CA PRO A 146 4.20 -6.17 15.43
C PRO A 146 3.59 -4.83 15.03
N ARG A 147 3.32 -4.64 13.73
CA ARG A 147 2.86 -3.37 13.16
C ARG A 147 1.60 -2.82 13.82
N ASP A 148 0.63 -3.68 14.13
CA ASP A 148 -0.62 -3.29 14.76
C ASP A 148 -0.42 -2.73 16.18
N ILE A 149 0.47 -3.37 16.96
CA ILE A 149 0.83 -2.92 18.30
C ILE A 149 1.57 -1.59 18.21
N THR A 150 2.62 -1.54 17.41
CA THR A 150 3.44 -0.32 17.25
C THR A 150 2.59 0.86 16.73
N ALA A 151 1.75 0.64 15.74
CA ALA A 151 0.86 1.68 15.21
C ALA A 151 -0.13 2.18 16.28
N ARG A 152 -0.70 1.28 17.06
CA ARG A 152 -1.63 1.64 18.15
C ARG A 152 -0.95 2.43 19.25
N GLU A 153 0.27 2.08 19.62
CA GLU A 153 1.00 2.83 20.66
C GLU A 153 1.43 4.20 20.14
N ILE A 154 1.94 4.32 18.92
CA ILE A 154 2.23 5.64 18.32
C ILE A 154 0.95 6.49 18.27
N TRP A 155 -0.17 5.91 17.85
CA TRP A 155 -1.45 6.64 17.79
C TRP A 155 -1.89 7.15 19.16
N LYS A 156 -1.78 6.35 20.22
CA LYS A 156 -2.10 6.77 21.57
C LYS A 156 -1.22 7.92 22.05
N VAL A 157 0.10 7.77 21.89
CA VAL A 157 1.07 8.81 22.34
C VAL A 157 0.90 10.10 21.52
N SER A 158 0.54 10.00 20.25
CA SER A 158 0.36 11.16 19.37
C SER A 158 -0.78 12.11 19.76
N HIS A 159 -1.69 11.69 20.66
CA HIS A 159 -2.72 12.57 21.22
C HIS A 159 -2.17 13.54 22.29
N GLU A 160 -1.05 13.19 22.89
CA GLU A 160 -0.44 13.96 23.97
C GLU A 160 0.86 14.65 23.52
N SER A 161 1.64 14.03 22.65
CA SER A 161 2.92 14.53 22.19
C SER A 161 3.25 14.04 20.78
N GLU A 162 3.99 14.83 20.04
CA GLU A 162 4.52 14.43 18.73
C GLU A 162 5.46 13.23 18.86
N VAL A 163 5.33 12.26 17.96
CA VAL A 163 6.14 11.04 17.95
C VAL A 163 7.20 11.13 16.86
N PHE A 164 8.41 10.76 17.20
CA PHE A 164 9.56 10.79 16.32
C PHE A 164 10.17 9.40 16.15
N LEU A 165 10.74 9.16 14.98
CA LEU A 165 11.67 8.08 14.73
C LEU A 165 13.07 8.67 14.61
N ASP A 166 13.95 8.29 15.53
CA ASP A 166 15.34 8.68 15.57
C ASP A 166 16.20 7.62 14.89
N MET A 167 16.94 8.01 13.88
CA MET A 167 17.87 7.18 13.10
C MET A 167 19.31 7.70 13.19
N THR A 168 19.57 8.71 14.04
CA THR A 168 20.86 9.39 14.13
C THR A 168 21.99 8.50 14.70
N GLU A 169 21.61 7.48 15.46
CA GLU A 169 22.55 6.48 16.02
C GLU A 169 22.88 5.33 15.02
N ILE A 170 22.21 5.28 13.87
CA ILE A 170 22.49 4.26 12.86
C ILE A 170 23.79 4.62 12.12
N SER A 171 24.69 3.66 11.97
CA SER A 171 25.98 3.92 11.32
C SER A 171 25.82 4.36 9.86
N GLU A 172 26.74 5.22 9.40
CA GLU A 172 26.79 5.72 8.02
C GLU A 172 26.85 4.55 7.01
N GLU A 173 27.55 3.48 7.34
CA GLU A 173 27.64 2.27 6.50
C GLU A 173 26.27 1.61 6.31
N ILE A 174 25.48 1.47 7.36
CA ILE A 174 24.13 0.89 7.29
C ILE A 174 23.21 1.81 6.49
N ILE A 175 23.25 3.12 6.75
CA ILE A 175 22.43 4.09 6.02
C ILE A 175 22.76 4.03 4.53
N SER A 176 24.03 4.05 4.17
CA SER A 176 24.46 4.05 2.76
C SER A 176 24.15 2.74 2.03
N ASN A 177 24.22 1.59 2.70
CA ASN A 177 24.05 0.29 2.07
C ASN A 177 22.59 -0.20 2.10
N LYS A 178 21.86 0.04 3.21
CA LYS A 178 20.53 -0.55 3.42
C LYS A 178 19.40 0.47 3.40
N LEU A 179 19.66 1.72 3.76
CA LEU A 179 18.67 2.78 3.92
C LEU A 179 18.90 3.97 2.97
N SER A 180 19.78 3.82 1.97
CA SER A 180 20.12 4.93 1.05
C SER A 180 18.89 5.52 0.37
N GLY A 181 17.98 4.68 -0.16
CA GLY A 181 16.74 5.16 -0.76
C GLY A 181 15.86 5.92 0.22
N LEU A 182 15.79 5.47 1.49
CA LEU A 182 15.05 6.18 2.53
C LEU A 182 15.69 7.53 2.86
N ALA A 183 17.02 7.59 2.95
CA ALA A 183 17.74 8.83 3.19
C ALA A 183 17.52 9.85 2.06
N ASP A 184 17.56 9.38 0.81
CA ASP A 184 17.31 10.21 -0.38
C ASP A 184 15.86 10.70 -0.41
N ASP A 185 14.88 9.85 -0.09
CA ASP A 185 13.47 10.22 -0.01
C ASP A 185 13.22 11.26 1.09
N CYS A 186 13.78 11.06 2.29
CA CYS A 186 13.66 12.02 3.38
C CYS A 186 14.30 13.37 3.03
N MET A 187 15.46 13.37 2.40
CA MET A 187 16.11 14.60 1.94
C MET A 187 15.28 15.30 0.86
N THR A 188 14.77 14.55 -0.12
CA THR A 188 14.04 15.09 -1.27
C THR A 188 12.68 15.65 -0.88
N TYR A 189 11.91 14.92 -0.09
CA TYR A 189 10.51 15.23 0.18
C TYR A 189 10.26 15.93 1.52
N LEU A 190 11.15 15.74 2.50
CA LEU A 190 11.01 16.31 3.84
C LEU A 190 12.08 17.37 4.14
N HIS A 191 13.11 17.47 3.31
CA HIS A 191 14.30 18.30 3.53
C HIS A 191 15.00 17.98 4.87
N LYS A 192 15.00 16.69 5.24
CA LYS A 192 15.59 16.17 6.48
C LYS A 192 16.69 15.16 6.20
N ASP A 193 17.84 15.38 6.85
CA ASP A 193 18.93 14.40 6.88
C ASP A 193 18.72 13.47 8.08
N ILE A 194 18.30 12.23 7.83
CA ILE A 194 18.04 11.22 8.87
C ILE A 194 19.27 10.87 9.72
N ARG A 195 20.46 11.25 9.28
CA ARG A 195 21.72 11.11 10.04
C ARG A 195 21.87 12.15 11.14
N LYS A 196 21.13 13.25 11.06
CA LYS A 196 21.34 14.45 11.92
C LYS A 196 20.14 14.78 12.77
N GLU A 197 18.95 14.42 12.31
CA GLU A 197 17.73 14.79 13.00
C GLU A 197 16.65 13.70 12.88
N PRO A 198 15.81 13.55 13.90
CA PRO A 198 14.71 12.59 13.88
C PRO A 198 13.60 13.04 12.93
N VAL A 199 12.80 12.08 12.49
CA VAL A 199 11.66 12.31 11.60
C VAL A 199 10.36 12.11 12.38
N SER A 200 9.45 13.10 12.30
CA SER A 200 8.11 12.99 12.88
C SER A 200 7.27 11.94 12.15
N VAL A 201 6.70 11.00 12.88
CA VAL A 201 5.98 9.85 12.31
C VAL A 201 4.60 9.69 12.93
N LEU A 202 3.67 9.21 12.10
CA LEU A 202 2.33 8.79 12.52
C LEU A 202 1.91 7.54 11.75
N PRO A 203 1.01 6.72 12.30
CA PRO A 203 0.44 5.61 11.56
C PRO A 203 -0.33 6.08 10.31
N GLY A 204 -0.24 5.30 9.25
CA GLY A 204 -1.00 5.55 8.02
C GLY A 204 -1.47 4.25 7.40
N ILE A 205 -2.59 4.31 6.68
CA ILE A 205 -3.10 3.17 5.92
C ILE A 205 -2.04 2.74 4.91
N HIS A 206 -1.74 1.44 4.90
CA HIS A 206 -0.65 0.91 4.11
C HIS A 206 -1.06 -0.25 3.20
N TYR A 207 -1.92 -1.14 3.66
CA TYR A 207 -2.32 -2.32 2.90
C TYR A 207 -3.75 -2.76 3.25
N PHE A 208 -4.48 -3.18 2.22
CA PHE A 208 -5.80 -3.79 2.36
C PHE A 208 -5.64 -5.31 2.33
N MET A 209 -5.82 -5.96 3.49
CA MET A 209 -5.69 -7.41 3.62
C MET A 209 -6.95 -8.14 3.21
N GLY A 210 -8.10 -7.50 3.35
CA GLY A 210 -9.36 -7.95 2.77
C GLY A 210 -9.51 -7.53 1.32
N GLY A 211 -10.55 -8.00 0.66
CA GLY A 211 -10.84 -7.68 -0.74
C GLY A 211 -11.71 -8.72 -1.41
N ILE A 212 -11.56 -8.87 -2.71
CA ILE A 212 -12.28 -9.86 -3.51
C ILE A 212 -11.99 -11.27 -2.98
N LEU A 213 -13.05 -12.01 -2.64
CA LEU A 213 -12.95 -13.40 -2.23
C LEU A 213 -12.55 -14.28 -3.43
N VAL A 214 -11.44 -14.98 -3.28
CA VAL A 214 -10.91 -15.90 -4.28
C VAL A 214 -10.55 -17.25 -3.64
N ASP A 215 -10.44 -18.29 -4.45
CA ASP A 215 -9.90 -19.57 -4.04
C ASP A 215 -8.36 -19.61 -4.13
N GLU A 216 -7.74 -20.75 -3.78
CA GLU A 216 -6.28 -20.97 -3.82
C GLU A 216 -5.66 -20.79 -5.23
N GLN A 217 -6.45 -20.80 -6.27
CA GLN A 217 -6.05 -20.56 -7.65
C GLN A 217 -6.41 -19.14 -8.12
N HIS A 218 -6.72 -18.23 -7.19
CA HIS A 218 -7.13 -16.85 -7.45
C HIS A 218 -8.40 -16.69 -8.28
N ARG A 219 -9.27 -17.70 -8.32
CA ARG A 219 -10.53 -17.67 -9.05
C ARG A 219 -11.65 -17.11 -8.19
N THR A 220 -12.51 -16.31 -8.79
CA THR A 220 -13.75 -15.86 -8.19
C THR A 220 -14.90 -16.87 -8.47
N PRO A 221 -16.09 -16.73 -7.87
CA PRO A 221 -17.26 -17.52 -8.22
C PRO A 221 -17.77 -17.31 -9.66
N ILE A 222 -17.36 -16.23 -10.34
CA ILE A 222 -17.65 -16.02 -11.76
C ILE A 222 -16.60 -16.78 -12.59
N GLN A 223 -17.05 -17.67 -13.43
CA GLN A 223 -16.16 -18.45 -14.31
C GLN A 223 -15.33 -17.51 -15.20
N ASN A 224 -14.03 -17.83 -15.40
CA ASN A 224 -13.08 -17.05 -16.17
C ASN A 224 -12.75 -15.67 -15.60
N LEU A 225 -13.12 -15.40 -14.35
CA LEU A 225 -12.72 -14.19 -13.64
C LEU A 225 -11.80 -14.55 -12.48
N CYS A 226 -10.59 -13.99 -12.51
CA CYS A 226 -9.61 -14.09 -11.44
C CYS A 226 -9.34 -12.71 -10.83
N ALA A 227 -8.94 -12.69 -9.55
CA ALA A 227 -8.43 -11.48 -8.90
C ALA A 227 -7.10 -11.77 -8.22
N ALA A 228 -6.16 -10.84 -8.31
CA ALA A 228 -4.79 -11.02 -7.80
C ALA A 228 -4.22 -9.75 -7.19
N GLY A 229 -3.21 -9.90 -6.33
CA GLY A 229 -2.56 -8.80 -5.63
C GLY A 229 -3.42 -8.22 -4.53
N GLU A 230 -3.18 -6.96 -4.16
CA GLU A 230 -3.86 -6.28 -3.04
C GLU A 230 -5.37 -6.04 -3.24
N LEU A 231 -5.89 -6.27 -4.43
CA LEU A 231 -7.33 -6.29 -4.70
C LEU A 231 -8.03 -7.49 -4.04
N SER A 232 -7.35 -8.63 -3.97
CA SER A 232 -7.91 -9.90 -3.50
C SER A 232 -7.58 -10.14 -2.02
N LEU A 233 -8.36 -11.01 -1.38
CA LEU A 233 -8.09 -11.47 -0.04
C LEU A 233 -6.68 -12.08 0.07
N ILE A 234 -5.88 -11.58 1.02
CA ILE A 234 -4.48 -11.99 1.17
C ILE A 234 -4.31 -13.39 1.78
N HIS A 235 -5.26 -13.82 2.58
CA HIS A 235 -5.25 -15.13 3.22
C HIS A 235 -6.47 -15.93 2.81
N ILE A 236 -6.18 -17.06 2.32
CA ILE A 236 -7.15 -18.05 1.89
C ILE A 236 -7.14 -19.21 2.88
#